data_616b8ce4c8a3ed246f694be0c9403302
#
_entry.id   616b8ce4c8a3ed246f694be0c9403302
#
_cell.length_a   1.000
_cell.length_b   1.000
_cell.length_c   1.000
_cell.angle_alpha   90.00
_cell.angle_beta   90.00
_cell.angle_gamma   90.00
#
_symmetry.space_group_name_H-M   'P 1'
#
loop_
_entity.id
_entity.type
_entity.pdbx_description
1 polymer ?
#
loop_
_entity_poly.entity_id
_entity_poly.type
_entity_poly.pdbx_seq_one_letter_code
_entity_poly.pdbx_strand_id
1 'polypeptide(L)'
;DLRLTYGMPFRVAVRLVRDEVDEVPQEEIYLGELPIMLGGGEFIVNGADRVIVCQLHRSPGVDFGIVSSIGDRPLHSARIIPERGSWIELEVTKKDVLTMRIDQSTKIAATTFLRALWDPSVETAEGEAPSMPPLSSTDAILEAFYDVEEIPVAELRPEHYSADVIIDTDSGEELCRVGAMIGDAIEAIQASGIESVRVIANAADPLILNTLAEERLDFLAEVTEHEAALLKIYGRLRPGNPPQVEKARQLFREKFYDENRYRLGKVGRFRINRKFDMEIDEGVMHIRPED
;
A
#
# COMPACT_ATOMS: atom_id res chain seq x y z
N ASP A 1 31.03 40.53 -9.18
CA ASP A 1 32.22 39.97 -8.50
C ASP A 1 31.94 39.53 -7.04
N LEU A 2 30.92 40.10 -6.36
CA LEU A 2 30.60 39.83 -4.96
C LEU A 2 29.71 38.56 -4.77
N ARG A 3 29.22 37.95 -5.85
CA ARG A 3 28.35 36.78 -5.86
C ARG A 3 27.15 36.87 -4.91
N LEU A 4 26.53 38.06 -4.88
CA LEU A 4 25.37 38.33 -4.04
C LEU A 4 24.06 37.87 -4.72
N THR A 5 23.05 37.62 -3.88
CA THR A 5 21.70 37.34 -4.32
C THR A 5 20.85 38.59 -4.16
N TYR A 6 20.10 38.96 -5.23
CA TYR A 6 19.13 40.04 -5.17
C TYR A 6 17.84 39.54 -4.55
N GLY A 7 17.61 39.90 -3.29
CA GLY A 7 16.49 39.37 -2.51
C GLY A 7 16.01 40.34 -1.43
N MET A 8 14.91 39.99 -0.79
CA MET A 8 14.37 40.69 0.36
C MET A 8 14.24 39.74 1.56
N PRO A 9 14.36 40.27 2.79
CA PRO A 9 14.13 39.50 3.99
C PRO A 9 12.66 39.00 4.04
N PHE A 10 12.49 37.69 4.17
CA PHE A 10 11.17 37.06 4.33
C PHE A 10 10.89 36.89 5.82
N ARG A 11 9.84 37.55 6.29
CA ARG A 11 9.37 37.49 7.68
C ARG A 11 7.94 37.06 7.72
N VAL A 12 7.60 36.26 8.72
CA VAL A 12 6.23 35.74 8.94
C VAL A 12 5.80 36.15 10.34
N ALA A 13 4.65 36.81 10.45
CA ALA A 13 3.99 37.06 11.71
C ALA A 13 3.32 35.76 12.18
N VAL A 14 3.77 35.22 13.29
CA VAL A 14 3.25 33.98 13.90
C VAL A 14 2.59 34.26 15.22
N ARG A 15 1.57 33.50 15.54
CA ARG A 15 0.85 33.50 16.79
C ARG A 15 0.97 32.14 17.47
N LEU A 16 1.48 32.10 18.69
CA LEU A 16 1.53 30.87 19.46
C LEU A 16 0.24 30.75 20.29
N VAL A 17 -0.64 29.83 19.85
CA VAL A 17 -1.87 29.50 20.58
C VAL A 17 -1.58 28.33 21.52
N ARG A 18 -1.89 28.49 22.79
CA ARG A 18 -1.82 27.46 23.85
C ARG A 18 -3.16 27.34 24.52
N ASP A 19 -3.64 26.13 24.74
CA ASP A 19 -4.98 25.88 25.32
C ASP A 19 -5.11 26.36 26.78
N GLU A 20 -3.98 26.58 27.46
CA GLU A 20 -3.94 26.92 28.92
C GLU A 20 -3.64 28.40 29.21
N VAL A 21 -3.48 29.25 28.18
CA VAL A 21 -3.03 30.64 28.36
C VAL A 21 -3.87 31.59 27.52
N ASP A 22 -4.51 32.58 28.17
CA ASP A 22 -5.36 33.59 27.51
C ASP A 22 -4.56 34.57 26.63
N GLU A 23 -3.28 34.79 26.91
CA GLU A 23 -2.43 35.66 26.12
C GLU A 23 -1.77 34.88 24.99
N VAL A 24 -2.02 35.31 23.75
CA VAL A 24 -1.43 34.77 22.55
C VAL A 24 -0.30 35.67 22.08
N PRO A 25 0.98 35.33 22.39
CA PRO A 25 2.10 36.14 21.89
C PRO A 25 2.17 36.08 20.37
N GLN A 26 2.36 37.25 19.77
CA GLN A 26 2.55 37.42 18.34
C GLN A 26 3.92 38.02 18.08
N GLU A 27 4.72 37.36 17.24
CA GLU A 27 6.06 37.79 16.88
C GLU A 27 6.30 37.64 15.38
N GLU A 28 7.17 38.50 14.83
CA GLU A 28 7.68 38.33 13.47
C GLU A 28 8.95 37.48 13.48
N ILE A 29 8.89 36.34 12.82
CA ILE A 29 10.03 35.42 12.67
C ILE A 29 10.69 35.65 11.30
N TYR A 30 11.99 35.91 11.30
CA TYR A 30 12.79 35.94 10.08
C TYR A 30 13.09 34.53 9.61
N LEU A 31 12.66 34.17 8.39
CA LEU A 31 12.86 32.85 7.81
C LEU A 31 14.02 32.78 6.80
N GLY A 32 14.56 33.92 6.39
CA GLY A 32 15.64 33.97 5.41
C GLY A 32 15.44 35.06 4.36
N GLU A 33 16.24 35.05 3.32
CA GLU A 33 16.10 35.93 2.18
C GLU A 33 15.39 35.22 1.02
N LEU A 34 14.41 35.89 0.42
CA LEU A 34 13.72 35.42 -0.76
C LEU A 34 14.22 36.14 -1.99
N PRO A 35 14.78 35.48 -3.02
CA PRO A 35 15.14 36.09 -4.26
C PRO A 35 13.94 36.77 -4.93
N ILE A 36 14.14 37.94 -5.52
CA ILE A 36 13.09 38.70 -6.18
C ILE A 36 13.25 38.58 -7.68
N MET A 37 12.11 38.31 -8.35
CA MET A 37 12.05 38.27 -9.81
C MET A 37 12.20 39.66 -10.39
N LEU A 38 13.09 39.83 -11.38
CA LEU A 38 13.25 41.01 -12.17
C LEU A 38 12.27 41.04 -13.35
N GLY A 39 12.24 42.17 -14.07
CA GLY A 39 11.22 42.44 -15.09
C GLY A 39 11.19 41.48 -16.28
N GLY A 40 12.25 40.74 -16.55
CA GLY A 40 12.32 39.73 -17.61
C GLY A 40 12.02 38.30 -17.15
N GLY A 41 11.69 38.07 -15.85
CA GLY A 41 11.44 36.75 -15.31
C GLY A 41 12.68 36.06 -14.71
N GLU A 42 13.80 36.77 -14.70
CA GLU A 42 15.08 36.29 -14.15
C GLU A 42 15.22 36.66 -12.68
N PHE A 43 16.08 35.90 -12.00
CA PHE A 43 16.55 36.09 -10.64
C PHE A 43 18.07 36.24 -10.65
N ILE A 44 18.63 37.05 -9.76
CA ILE A 44 20.08 37.09 -9.53
C ILE A 44 20.37 36.31 -8.27
N VAL A 45 21.01 35.14 -8.42
CA VAL A 45 21.35 34.23 -7.32
C VAL A 45 22.87 33.94 -7.36
N ASN A 46 23.57 34.30 -6.28
CA ASN A 46 25.02 34.18 -6.18
C ASN A 46 25.77 34.86 -7.33
N GLY A 47 25.26 36.00 -7.79
CA GLY A 47 25.85 36.81 -8.85
C GLY A 47 25.63 36.28 -10.27
N ALA A 48 24.76 35.26 -10.45
CA ALA A 48 24.39 34.72 -11.74
C ALA A 48 22.90 34.91 -12.04
N ASP A 49 22.59 35.19 -13.29
CA ASP A 49 21.21 35.26 -13.77
C ASP A 49 20.62 33.85 -13.82
N ARG A 50 19.48 33.66 -13.19
CA ARG A 50 18.77 32.41 -13.08
C ARG A 50 17.33 32.56 -13.50
N VAL A 51 16.77 31.50 -14.10
CA VAL A 51 15.37 31.43 -14.50
C VAL A 51 14.79 30.13 -13.94
N ILE A 52 13.55 30.21 -13.48
CA ILE A 52 12.82 29.00 -13.07
C ILE A 52 12.36 28.27 -14.33
N VAL A 53 12.80 27.02 -14.47
CA VAL A 53 12.41 26.17 -15.59
C VAL A 53 11.23 25.29 -15.14
N CYS A 54 10.14 25.32 -15.92
CA CYS A 54 9.01 24.42 -15.69
C CYS A 54 9.44 22.97 -15.82
N GLN A 55 9.04 22.15 -14.88
CA GLN A 55 9.33 20.71 -14.86
C GLN A 55 8.04 19.92 -14.96
N LEU A 56 8.01 18.97 -15.90
CA LEU A 56 6.90 18.03 -15.99
C LEU A 56 6.99 16.99 -14.87
N HIS A 57 5.88 16.74 -14.23
CA HIS A 57 5.74 15.64 -13.26
C HIS A 57 4.46 14.83 -13.56
N ARG A 58 4.36 13.63 -13.02
CA ARG A 58 3.16 12.81 -13.15
C ARG A 58 2.01 13.42 -12.36
N SER A 59 0.82 13.48 -12.99
CA SER A 59 -0.39 13.93 -12.30
C SER A 59 -0.77 12.95 -11.18
N PRO A 60 -1.32 13.47 -10.06
CA PRO A 60 -1.92 12.61 -9.03
C PRO A 60 -3.01 11.70 -9.59
N GLY A 61 -3.15 10.51 -9.02
CA GLY A 61 -4.15 9.52 -9.41
C GLY A 61 -3.56 8.15 -9.58
N VAL A 62 -4.22 7.30 -10.36
CA VAL A 62 -3.73 5.96 -10.69
C VAL A 62 -3.28 5.89 -12.14
N ASP A 63 -2.11 5.30 -12.37
CA ASP A 63 -1.56 5.04 -13.69
C ASP A 63 -1.30 3.54 -13.86
N PHE A 64 -1.71 2.99 -15.01
CA PHE A 64 -1.41 1.62 -15.40
C PHE A 64 -0.33 1.62 -16.49
N GLY A 65 0.50 0.59 -16.46
CA GLY A 65 1.60 0.46 -17.42
C GLY A 65 2.07 -0.97 -17.60
N ILE A 66 3.03 -1.11 -18.49
CA ILE A 66 3.76 -2.36 -18.74
C ILE A 66 5.21 -2.10 -18.36
N VAL A 67 5.73 -2.87 -17.38
CA VAL A 67 7.13 -2.71 -16.91
C VAL A 67 8.10 -3.42 -17.86
N SER A 68 7.76 -4.62 -18.28
CA SER A 68 8.57 -5.42 -19.20
C SER A 68 7.69 -6.46 -19.89
N SER A 69 8.25 -7.13 -20.89
CA SER A 69 7.61 -8.27 -21.53
C SER A 69 8.52 -9.49 -21.43
N ILE A 70 7.92 -10.68 -21.32
CA ILE A 70 8.64 -11.95 -21.41
C ILE A 70 8.11 -12.65 -22.64
N GLY A 71 8.89 -12.63 -23.72
CA GLY A 71 8.37 -12.98 -25.03
C GLY A 71 7.23 -12.03 -25.39
N ASP A 72 6.08 -12.58 -25.73
CA ASP A 72 4.87 -11.81 -26.10
C ASP A 72 3.98 -11.43 -24.88
N ARG A 73 4.36 -11.87 -23.67
CA ARG A 73 3.55 -11.65 -22.47
C ARG A 73 3.94 -10.35 -21.76
N PRO A 74 3.04 -9.36 -21.67
CA PRO A 74 3.29 -8.14 -20.93
C PRO A 74 3.23 -8.36 -19.42
N LEU A 75 4.14 -7.74 -18.66
CA LEU A 75 4.08 -7.63 -17.19
C LEU A 75 3.46 -6.30 -16.82
N HIS A 76 2.26 -6.37 -16.26
CA HIS A 76 1.48 -5.20 -15.91
C HIS A 76 1.95 -4.56 -14.61
N SER A 77 1.75 -3.25 -14.51
CA SER A 77 1.98 -2.48 -13.29
C SER A 77 0.89 -1.45 -13.08
N ALA A 78 0.67 -1.10 -11.83
CA ALA A 78 -0.18 0.00 -11.42
C ALA A 78 0.58 0.88 -10.43
N ARG A 79 0.31 2.20 -10.46
CA ARG A 79 0.92 3.17 -9.56
C ARG A 79 -0.15 4.10 -9.04
N ILE A 80 -0.22 4.25 -7.72
CA ILE A 80 -1.00 5.29 -7.07
C ILE A 80 -0.04 6.43 -6.75
N ILE A 81 -0.29 7.59 -7.36
CA ILE A 81 0.55 8.78 -7.26
C ILE A 81 -0.25 9.84 -6.51
N PRO A 82 0.13 10.20 -5.26
CA PRO A 82 -0.51 11.28 -4.54
C PRO A 82 0.03 12.65 -5.02
N GLU A 83 -0.71 13.72 -4.73
CA GLU A 83 -0.19 15.09 -4.82
C GLU A 83 0.94 15.32 -3.80
N ARG A 84 0.76 14.73 -2.61
CA ARG A 84 1.73 14.74 -1.51
C ARG A 84 1.66 13.41 -0.76
N GLY A 85 2.78 12.78 -0.54
CA GLY A 85 2.86 11.52 0.19
C GLY A 85 3.61 10.43 -0.55
N SER A 86 3.45 9.21 -0.09
CA SER A 86 4.18 8.05 -0.60
C SER A 86 3.55 7.47 -1.85
N TRP A 87 4.38 7.16 -2.82
CA TRP A 87 3.96 6.40 -4.00
C TRP A 87 3.74 4.94 -3.64
N ILE A 88 2.67 4.37 -4.19
CA ILE A 88 2.36 2.95 -4.11
C ILE A 88 2.50 2.38 -5.52
N GLU A 89 3.41 1.44 -5.70
CA GLU A 89 3.67 0.79 -6.99
C GLU A 89 3.39 -0.70 -6.88
N LEU A 90 2.50 -1.20 -7.74
CA LEU A 90 2.16 -2.62 -7.87
C LEU A 90 2.76 -3.14 -9.17
N GLU A 91 3.38 -4.31 -9.13
CA GLU A 91 4.02 -4.93 -10.30
C GLU A 91 3.78 -6.43 -10.31
N VAL A 92 3.35 -6.95 -11.45
CA VAL A 92 3.29 -8.39 -11.71
C VAL A 92 4.71 -8.88 -12.03
N THR A 93 5.16 -9.92 -11.34
CA THR A 93 6.46 -10.54 -11.57
C THR A 93 6.39 -11.62 -12.65
N LYS A 94 7.57 -12.12 -13.05
CA LYS A 94 7.70 -13.24 -14.00
C LYS A 94 7.02 -14.54 -13.53
N LYS A 95 6.83 -14.69 -12.22
CA LYS A 95 6.19 -15.86 -11.59
C LYS A 95 4.69 -15.69 -11.36
N ASP A 96 4.06 -14.67 -11.95
CA ASP A 96 2.66 -14.33 -11.69
C ASP A 96 2.37 -14.03 -10.22
N VAL A 97 3.25 -13.31 -9.57
CA VAL A 97 3.11 -12.83 -8.21
C VAL A 97 2.95 -11.32 -8.24
N LEU A 98 1.91 -10.81 -7.59
CA LEU A 98 1.69 -9.38 -7.44
C LEU A 98 2.53 -8.85 -6.28
N THR A 99 3.51 -8.03 -6.60
CA THR A 99 4.36 -7.37 -5.61
C THR A 99 4.08 -5.89 -5.55
N MET A 100 4.33 -5.28 -4.40
CA MET A 100 4.22 -3.85 -4.24
C MET A 100 5.47 -3.23 -3.63
N ARG A 101 5.61 -1.91 -3.84
CA ARG A 101 6.61 -1.05 -3.22
C ARG A 101 5.96 0.21 -2.67
N ILE A 102 6.51 0.71 -1.60
CA ILE A 102 6.17 2.00 -1.01
C ILE A 102 7.43 2.88 -1.13
N ASP A 103 7.35 4.01 -1.85
CA ASP A 103 8.49 4.94 -2.06
C ASP A 103 9.79 4.24 -2.49
N GLN A 104 9.74 3.36 -3.47
CA GLN A 104 10.91 2.61 -3.96
C GLN A 104 11.56 1.68 -2.91
N SER A 105 10.86 1.37 -1.82
CA SER A 105 11.33 0.41 -0.83
C SER A 105 11.48 -1.00 -1.42
N THR A 106 11.98 -1.94 -0.62
CA THR A 106 12.06 -3.36 -1.03
C THR A 106 10.66 -3.91 -1.28
N LYS A 107 10.52 -4.71 -2.34
CA LYS A 107 9.25 -5.37 -2.71
C LYS A 107 8.71 -6.24 -1.58
N ILE A 108 7.41 -6.17 -1.38
CA ILE A 108 6.62 -7.05 -0.53
C ILE A 108 5.48 -7.66 -1.35
N ALA A 109 4.85 -8.72 -0.86
CA ALA A 109 3.63 -9.25 -1.46
C ALA A 109 2.51 -8.20 -1.35
N ALA A 110 1.70 -8.05 -2.40
CA ALA A 110 0.59 -7.10 -2.37
C ALA A 110 -0.46 -7.50 -1.32
N THR A 111 -0.66 -8.80 -1.09
CA THR A 111 -1.54 -9.35 -0.05
C THR A 111 -1.16 -8.86 1.35
N THR A 112 0.13 -8.74 1.66
CA THR A 112 0.60 -8.14 2.92
C THR A 112 0.10 -6.70 3.09
N PHE A 113 0.06 -5.91 2.02
CA PHE A 113 -0.47 -4.55 2.10
C PHE A 113 -1.99 -4.53 2.22
N LEU A 114 -2.69 -5.38 1.49
CA LEU A 114 -4.15 -5.52 1.59
C LEU A 114 -4.58 -5.85 3.02
N ARG A 115 -3.86 -6.75 3.72
CA ARG A 115 -4.12 -7.05 5.13
C ARG A 115 -3.93 -5.85 6.06
N ALA A 116 -2.98 -4.98 5.74
CA ALA A 116 -2.66 -3.81 6.56
C ALA A 116 -3.59 -2.61 6.34
N LEU A 117 -4.31 -2.56 5.22
CA LEU A 117 -5.17 -1.43 4.86
C LEU A 117 -6.33 -1.22 5.84
N TRP A 118 -6.94 -2.30 6.35
CA TRP A 118 -8.10 -2.23 7.21
C TRP A 118 -7.70 -2.14 8.69
N ASP A 119 -7.45 -0.93 9.14
CA ASP A 119 -7.25 -0.65 10.57
C ASP A 119 -8.63 -0.43 11.22
N PRO A 120 -9.06 -1.30 12.15
CA PRO A 120 -10.35 -1.15 12.84
C PRO A 120 -10.44 0.14 13.68
N SER A 121 -9.32 0.84 13.88
CA SER A 121 -9.29 2.12 14.57
C SER A 121 -9.43 3.33 13.63
N VAL A 122 -9.42 3.15 12.31
CA VAL A 122 -9.80 4.18 11.35
C VAL A 122 -11.32 4.14 11.23
N GLU A 123 -11.98 5.10 11.87
CA GLU A 123 -13.42 5.28 11.74
C GLU A 123 -13.74 5.48 10.25
N THR A 124 -14.47 4.55 9.67
CA THR A 124 -15.27 4.84 8.48
C THR A 124 -16.20 5.98 8.85
N ALA A 125 -16.33 6.97 7.97
CA ALA A 125 -17.21 8.13 8.19
C ALA A 125 -18.53 7.67 8.81
N GLU A 126 -18.96 8.31 9.89
CA GLU A 126 -20.08 7.87 10.74
C GLU A 126 -21.28 7.41 9.89
N GLY A 127 -21.58 6.13 9.92
CA GLY A 127 -22.80 5.54 9.39
C GLY A 127 -22.71 4.81 8.05
N GLU A 128 -21.57 4.79 7.36
CA GLU A 128 -21.41 3.98 6.14
C GLU A 128 -20.68 2.67 6.46
N ALA A 129 -21.36 1.55 6.24
CA ALA A 129 -20.67 0.27 6.18
C ALA A 129 -19.64 0.32 5.03
N PRO A 130 -18.42 -0.21 5.22
CA PRO A 130 -17.43 -0.24 4.15
C PRO A 130 -18.03 -0.99 2.94
N SER A 131 -17.80 -0.45 1.75
CA SER A 131 -18.30 -1.03 0.49
C SER A 131 -17.70 -2.40 0.18
N MET A 132 -16.59 -2.75 0.84
CA MET A 132 -15.93 -4.04 0.77
C MET A 132 -15.66 -4.59 2.18
N PRO A 133 -15.68 -5.93 2.37
CA PRO A 133 -15.27 -6.53 3.64
C PRO A 133 -13.78 -6.26 3.91
N PRO A 134 -13.38 -6.13 5.19
CA PRO A 134 -11.97 -5.96 5.56
C PRO A 134 -11.11 -7.14 5.07
N LEU A 135 -10.10 -6.88 4.24
CA LEU A 135 -9.18 -7.88 3.72
C LEU A 135 -8.05 -8.23 4.71
N SER A 136 -8.36 -8.26 5.99
CA SER A 136 -7.39 -8.40 7.08
C SER A 136 -6.89 -9.82 7.31
N SER A 137 -7.56 -10.82 6.75
CA SER A 137 -7.22 -12.24 6.87
C SER A 137 -7.08 -12.92 5.51
N THR A 138 -6.49 -14.12 5.52
CA THR A 138 -6.37 -14.97 4.35
C THR A 138 -7.75 -15.32 3.77
N ASP A 139 -8.68 -15.73 4.64
CA ASP A 139 -10.04 -16.09 4.24
C ASP A 139 -10.76 -14.92 3.57
N ALA A 140 -10.68 -13.72 4.17
CA ALA A 140 -11.30 -12.53 3.61
C ALA A 140 -10.74 -12.18 2.21
N ILE A 141 -9.42 -12.34 2.01
CA ILE A 141 -8.81 -12.13 0.68
C ILE A 141 -9.30 -13.18 -0.31
N LEU A 142 -9.33 -14.45 0.09
CA LEU A 142 -9.78 -15.52 -0.79
C LEU A 142 -11.24 -15.34 -1.20
N GLU A 143 -12.13 -15.07 -0.24
CA GLU A 143 -13.56 -14.86 -0.49
C GLU A 143 -13.84 -13.61 -1.34
N ALA A 144 -12.98 -12.58 -1.27
CA ALA A 144 -13.13 -11.38 -2.08
C ALA A 144 -12.75 -11.59 -3.56
N PHE A 145 -11.87 -12.54 -3.88
CA PHE A 145 -11.35 -12.74 -5.22
C PHE A 145 -11.77 -14.06 -5.87
N TYR A 146 -12.17 -15.07 -5.08
CA TYR A 146 -12.44 -16.42 -5.57
C TYR A 146 -13.63 -17.07 -4.86
N ASP A 147 -14.19 -18.09 -5.52
CA ASP A 147 -15.16 -19.00 -4.91
C ASP A 147 -14.41 -20.13 -4.20
N VAL A 148 -14.56 -20.19 -2.88
CA VAL A 148 -13.94 -21.21 -2.02
C VAL A 148 -14.96 -22.33 -1.76
N GLU A 149 -14.58 -23.55 -2.03
CA GLU A 149 -15.42 -24.74 -1.87
C GLU A 149 -14.74 -25.73 -0.91
N GLU A 150 -15.52 -26.39 -0.07
CA GLU A 150 -15.05 -27.51 0.72
C GLU A 150 -15.39 -28.81 0.00
N ILE A 151 -14.39 -29.60 -0.33
CA ILE A 151 -14.55 -30.86 -1.05
C ILE A 151 -13.94 -32.04 -0.29
N PRO A 152 -14.49 -33.27 -0.43
CA PRO A 152 -13.82 -34.47 0.05
C PRO A 152 -12.47 -34.66 -0.62
N VAL A 153 -11.46 -35.13 0.10
CA VAL A 153 -10.11 -35.41 -0.45
C VAL A 153 -10.16 -36.39 -1.63
N ALA A 154 -11.16 -37.27 -1.70
CA ALA A 154 -11.37 -38.16 -2.84
C ALA A 154 -11.71 -37.44 -4.16
N GLU A 155 -12.26 -36.24 -4.10
CA GLU A 155 -12.59 -35.41 -5.27
C GLU A 155 -11.51 -34.39 -5.59
N LEU A 156 -10.41 -34.39 -4.83
CA LEU A 156 -9.29 -33.48 -5.03
C LEU A 156 -8.62 -33.74 -6.38
N ARG A 157 -8.23 -32.65 -7.06
CA ARG A 157 -7.55 -32.69 -8.35
C ARG A 157 -6.25 -31.88 -8.32
N PRO A 158 -5.26 -32.25 -9.13
CA PRO A 158 -3.99 -31.52 -9.19
C PRO A 158 -4.10 -30.06 -9.57
N GLU A 159 -5.11 -29.68 -10.37
CA GLU A 159 -5.37 -28.31 -10.82
C GLU A 159 -6.07 -27.41 -9.81
N HIS A 160 -6.55 -27.97 -8.70
CA HIS A 160 -7.14 -27.18 -7.61
C HIS A 160 -6.07 -26.39 -6.87
N TYR A 161 -6.44 -25.24 -6.34
CA TYR A 161 -5.60 -24.46 -5.45
C TYR A 161 -6.05 -24.62 -4.00
N SER A 162 -5.11 -24.73 -3.08
CA SER A 162 -5.45 -24.85 -1.66
C SER A 162 -5.91 -23.50 -1.09
N ALA A 163 -7.02 -23.50 -0.35
CA ALA A 163 -7.49 -22.33 0.41
C ALA A 163 -6.85 -22.26 1.81
N ASP A 164 -6.32 -23.39 2.32
CA ASP A 164 -5.71 -23.49 3.63
C ASP A 164 -4.27 -24.02 3.56
N VAL A 165 -3.54 -23.91 4.67
CA VAL A 165 -2.31 -24.66 4.84
C VAL A 165 -2.68 -26.09 5.16
N ILE A 166 -2.37 -27.03 4.26
CA ILE A 166 -2.62 -28.47 4.48
C ILE A 166 -1.41 -29.07 5.19
N ILE A 167 -1.66 -29.62 6.36
CA ILE A 167 -0.62 -30.21 7.23
C ILE A 167 -0.94 -31.68 7.42
N ASP A 168 0.06 -32.53 7.27
CA ASP A 168 -0.06 -33.96 7.59
C ASP A 168 -0.37 -34.12 9.07
N THR A 169 -1.45 -34.84 9.38
CA THR A 169 -1.92 -35.06 10.76
C THR A 169 -0.96 -35.88 11.61
N ASP A 170 -0.17 -36.76 11.00
CA ASP A 170 0.73 -37.66 11.69
C ASP A 170 2.14 -37.08 11.91
N SER A 171 2.70 -36.43 10.87
CA SER A 171 4.05 -35.89 10.92
C SER A 171 4.12 -34.42 11.30
N GLY A 172 3.03 -33.67 11.12
CA GLY A 172 3.00 -32.19 11.25
C GLY A 172 3.71 -31.47 10.12
N GLU A 173 4.04 -32.14 9.03
CA GLU A 173 4.70 -31.55 7.86
C GLU A 173 3.70 -30.78 7.00
N GLU A 174 4.11 -29.62 6.50
CA GLU A 174 3.32 -28.81 5.56
C GLU A 174 3.32 -29.48 4.17
N LEU A 175 2.17 -30.01 3.76
CA LEU A 175 1.98 -30.68 2.48
C LEU A 175 1.67 -29.69 1.36
N CYS A 176 0.86 -28.68 1.65
CA CYS A 176 0.50 -27.65 0.68
C CYS A 176 0.24 -26.30 1.38
N ARG A 177 0.63 -25.22 0.73
CA ARG A 177 0.42 -23.85 1.23
C ARG A 177 -0.87 -23.28 0.71
N VAL A 178 -1.39 -22.30 1.43
CA VAL A 178 -2.45 -21.42 0.94
C VAL A 178 -2.07 -20.83 -0.42
N GLY A 179 -3.00 -20.85 -1.36
CA GLY A 179 -2.82 -20.32 -2.72
C GLY A 179 -1.92 -21.15 -3.62
N ALA A 180 -1.31 -22.22 -3.12
CA ALA A 180 -0.52 -23.10 -3.96
C ALA A 180 -1.42 -24.12 -4.68
N MET A 181 -1.03 -24.45 -5.93
CA MET A 181 -1.67 -25.54 -6.67
C MET A 181 -1.36 -26.87 -5.97
N ILE A 182 -2.36 -27.72 -5.86
CA ILE A 182 -2.23 -29.05 -5.22
C ILE A 182 -1.16 -29.89 -5.94
N GLY A 183 -1.22 -29.95 -7.28
CA GLY A 183 -0.19 -30.58 -8.08
C GLY A 183 0.26 -31.94 -7.59
N ASP A 184 1.58 -32.10 -7.38
CA ASP A 184 2.20 -33.33 -6.94
C ASP A 184 1.93 -33.71 -5.48
N ALA A 185 1.40 -32.76 -4.65
CA ALA A 185 1.06 -33.04 -3.26
C ALA A 185 -0.19 -33.90 -3.06
N ILE A 186 -0.96 -34.14 -4.14
CA ILE A 186 -2.24 -34.86 -4.07
C ILE A 186 -2.12 -36.24 -3.43
N GLU A 187 -1.10 -37.02 -3.73
CA GLU A 187 -0.89 -38.35 -3.18
C GLU A 187 -0.60 -38.30 -1.67
N ALA A 188 0.21 -37.33 -1.25
CA ALA A 188 0.54 -37.11 0.15
C ALA A 188 -0.70 -36.65 0.96
N ILE A 189 -1.52 -35.78 0.38
CA ILE A 189 -2.76 -35.29 1.02
C ILE A 189 -3.76 -36.44 1.13
N GLN A 190 -3.91 -37.30 0.13
CA GLN A 190 -4.79 -38.46 0.18
C GLN A 190 -4.34 -39.51 1.22
N ALA A 191 -3.04 -39.57 1.48
CA ALA A 191 -2.48 -40.49 2.47
C ALA A 191 -2.50 -39.96 3.92
N SER A 192 -2.69 -38.64 4.12
CA SER A 192 -2.59 -37.96 5.43
C SER A 192 -3.80 -38.16 6.35
N GLY A 193 -4.84 -38.88 5.91
CA GLY A 193 -6.05 -39.14 6.72
C GLY A 193 -7.00 -37.93 6.83
N ILE A 194 -6.77 -36.85 6.10
CA ILE A 194 -7.68 -35.70 6.06
C ILE A 194 -8.94 -36.09 5.27
N GLU A 195 -10.13 -35.75 5.78
CA GLU A 195 -11.41 -36.13 5.16
C GLU A 195 -11.85 -35.10 4.08
N SER A 196 -11.72 -33.80 4.36
CA SER A 196 -12.10 -32.73 3.47
C SER A 196 -11.05 -31.61 3.45
N VAL A 197 -10.99 -30.87 2.37
CA VAL A 197 -10.09 -29.71 2.18
C VAL A 197 -10.85 -28.57 1.52
N ARG A 198 -10.51 -27.34 1.90
CA ARG A 198 -11.01 -26.14 1.24
C ARG A 198 -10.13 -25.82 0.03
N VAL A 199 -10.75 -25.64 -1.11
CA VAL A 199 -10.06 -25.41 -2.38
C VAL A 199 -10.73 -24.33 -3.22
N ILE A 200 -9.98 -23.80 -4.16
CA ILE A 200 -10.48 -23.02 -5.29
C ILE A 200 -10.39 -23.92 -6.51
N ALA A 201 -11.57 -24.39 -6.98
CA ALA A 201 -11.64 -25.34 -8.08
C ALA A 201 -11.39 -24.70 -9.44
N ASN A 202 -11.76 -23.43 -9.62
CA ASN A 202 -11.66 -22.72 -10.90
C ASN A 202 -11.16 -21.28 -10.68
N ALA A 203 -9.85 -21.10 -10.80
CA ALA A 203 -9.23 -19.78 -10.76
C ALA A 203 -9.00 -19.27 -12.19
N ALA A 204 -9.85 -18.36 -12.66
CA ALA A 204 -9.67 -17.72 -13.98
C ALA A 204 -8.36 -16.89 -14.02
N ASP A 205 -7.99 -16.28 -12.92
CA ASP A 205 -6.72 -15.56 -12.71
C ASP A 205 -6.10 -15.98 -11.38
N PRO A 206 -5.00 -16.75 -11.38
CA PRO A 206 -4.34 -17.21 -10.16
C PRO A 206 -3.39 -16.18 -9.52
N LEU A 207 -3.39 -14.91 -9.95
CA LEU A 207 -2.42 -13.90 -9.53
C LEU A 207 -2.37 -13.73 -7.99
N ILE A 208 -3.54 -13.62 -7.35
CA ILE A 208 -3.63 -13.46 -5.88
C ILE A 208 -3.26 -14.76 -5.18
N LEU A 209 -3.66 -15.92 -5.71
CA LEU A 209 -3.29 -17.23 -5.15
C LEU A 209 -1.76 -17.41 -5.16
N ASN A 210 -1.12 -17.19 -6.30
CA ASN A 210 0.33 -17.23 -6.39
C ASN A 210 1.02 -16.24 -5.44
N THR A 211 0.39 -15.08 -5.23
CA THR A 211 0.91 -14.06 -4.30
C THR A 211 0.82 -14.52 -2.85
N LEU A 212 -0.30 -15.14 -2.45
CA LEU A 212 -0.46 -15.75 -1.13
C LEU A 212 0.53 -16.89 -0.90
N ALA A 213 0.73 -17.77 -1.89
CA ALA A 213 1.68 -18.88 -1.80
C ALA A 213 3.14 -18.43 -1.61
N GLU A 214 3.52 -17.29 -2.21
CA GLU A 214 4.86 -16.69 -2.06
C GLU A 214 4.96 -15.76 -0.84
N GLU A 215 3.84 -15.39 -0.22
CA GLU A 215 3.83 -14.51 0.95
C GLU A 215 4.53 -15.20 2.14
N ARG A 216 5.33 -14.42 2.86
CA ARG A 216 6.00 -14.86 4.09
C ARG A 216 5.69 -13.86 5.19
N LEU A 217 4.75 -14.20 6.05
CA LEU A 217 4.45 -13.49 7.27
C LEU A 217 5.01 -14.28 8.45
N ASP A 218 5.72 -13.58 9.33
CA ASP A 218 6.22 -14.19 10.56
C ASP A 218 5.10 -14.08 11.61
N PHE A 219 4.34 -15.18 11.77
CA PHE A 219 3.32 -15.27 12.80
C PHE A 219 4.00 -15.53 14.15
N LEU A 220 4.09 -14.50 14.96
CA LEU A 220 4.41 -14.65 16.37
C LEU A 220 3.14 -15.14 17.09
N ALA A 221 3.28 -16.01 18.08
CA ALA A 221 2.17 -16.41 18.92
C ALA A 221 1.49 -15.15 19.50
N GLU A 222 0.18 -15.05 19.39
CA GLU A 222 -0.64 -13.89 19.82
C GLU A 222 -0.76 -12.69 18.85
N VAL A 223 -0.21 -12.77 17.64
CA VAL A 223 -0.31 -11.69 16.63
C VAL A 223 -1.29 -12.10 15.53
N THR A 224 -2.25 -11.23 15.21
CA THR A 224 -3.18 -11.44 14.09
C THR A 224 -2.48 -11.28 12.74
N GLU A 225 -3.09 -11.81 11.66
CA GLU A 225 -2.56 -11.65 10.30
C GLU A 225 -2.41 -10.16 9.90
N HIS A 226 -3.36 -9.33 10.30
CA HIS A 226 -3.31 -7.88 10.13
C HIS A 226 -2.08 -7.27 10.82
N GLU A 227 -1.85 -7.63 12.09
CA GLU A 227 -0.72 -7.12 12.86
C GLU A 227 0.62 -7.62 12.32
N ALA A 228 0.69 -8.90 11.88
CA ALA A 228 1.87 -9.46 11.22
C ALA A 228 2.20 -8.70 9.93
N ALA A 229 1.19 -8.34 9.14
CA ALA A 229 1.34 -7.53 7.95
C ALA A 229 1.87 -6.12 8.26
N LEU A 230 1.32 -5.46 9.29
CA LEU A 230 1.80 -4.15 9.77
C LEU A 230 3.27 -4.22 10.21
N LEU A 231 3.65 -5.25 10.98
CA LEU A 231 5.05 -5.45 11.42
C LEU A 231 5.99 -5.67 10.23
N LYS A 232 5.56 -6.43 9.23
CA LYS A 232 6.33 -6.65 7.99
C LYS A 232 6.60 -5.35 7.24
N ILE A 233 5.56 -4.52 7.08
CA ILE A 233 5.65 -3.21 6.42
C ILE A 233 6.55 -2.28 7.25
N TYR A 234 6.38 -2.26 8.57
CA TYR A 234 7.21 -1.46 9.48
C TYR A 234 8.69 -1.81 9.33
N GLY A 235 9.04 -3.09 9.33
CA GLY A 235 10.41 -3.55 9.15
C GLY A 235 11.02 -3.13 7.80
N ARG A 236 10.19 -2.94 6.76
CA ARG A 236 10.64 -2.45 5.45
C ARG A 236 10.84 -0.93 5.42
N LEU A 237 9.96 -0.20 6.09
CA LEU A 237 10.01 1.28 6.14
C LEU A 237 11.00 1.82 7.17
N ARG A 238 11.28 1.06 8.23
CA ARG A 238 12.17 1.42 9.35
C ARG A 238 13.16 0.30 9.67
N PRO A 239 14.06 -0.05 8.73
CA PRO A 239 15.03 -1.12 8.96
C PRO A 239 15.91 -0.79 10.16
N GLY A 240 16.17 -1.80 11.00
CA GLY A 240 16.99 -1.67 12.21
C GLY A 240 16.24 -1.27 13.48
N ASN A 241 14.97 -0.88 13.39
CA ASN A 241 14.15 -0.63 14.58
C ASN A 241 13.44 -1.92 15.02
N PRO A 242 13.37 -2.22 16.33
CA PRO A 242 12.61 -3.36 16.81
C PRO A 242 11.12 -3.18 16.47
N PRO A 243 10.49 -4.19 15.83
CA PRO A 243 9.10 -4.11 15.44
C PRO A 243 8.18 -4.18 16.67
N GLN A 244 7.24 -3.25 16.75
CA GLN A 244 6.19 -3.17 17.77
C GLN A 244 4.87 -2.86 17.07
N VAL A 245 3.81 -3.60 17.39
CA VAL A 245 2.50 -3.48 16.73
C VAL A 245 1.98 -2.05 16.77
N GLU A 246 1.97 -1.42 17.94
CA GLU A 246 1.47 -0.04 18.09
C GLU A 246 2.24 0.98 17.26
N LYS A 247 3.57 0.85 17.21
CA LYS A 247 4.40 1.73 16.38
C LYS A 247 4.22 1.47 14.89
N ALA A 248 3.98 0.22 14.52
CA ALA A 248 3.70 -0.16 13.14
C ALA A 248 2.34 0.40 12.69
N ARG A 249 1.31 0.27 13.52
CA ARG A 249 -0.02 0.84 13.30
C ARG A 249 0.04 2.36 13.16
N GLN A 250 0.69 3.02 14.11
CA GLN A 250 0.86 4.48 14.06
C GLN A 250 1.60 4.92 12.79
N LEU A 251 2.72 4.27 12.42
CA LEU A 251 3.46 4.61 11.21
C LEU A 251 2.61 4.45 9.95
N PHE A 252 1.82 3.36 9.86
CA PHE A 252 0.94 3.09 8.73
C PHE A 252 -0.15 4.16 8.60
N ARG A 253 -0.83 4.49 9.71
CA ARG A 253 -1.83 5.57 9.75
C ARG A 253 -1.26 6.92 9.33
N GLU A 254 -0.13 7.31 9.93
CA GLU A 254 0.54 8.57 9.59
C GLU A 254 0.97 8.63 8.12
N LYS A 255 1.30 7.47 7.53
CA LYS A 255 1.82 7.43 6.17
C LYS A 255 0.74 7.45 5.09
N PHE A 256 -0.45 6.89 5.37
CA PHE A 256 -1.51 6.70 4.37
C PHE A 256 -2.83 7.38 4.70
N TYR A 257 -3.16 7.57 5.99
CA TYR A 257 -4.46 8.10 6.43
C TYR A 257 -4.39 9.49 7.09
N ASP A 258 -3.20 10.03 7.34
CA ASP A 258 -3.05 11.40 7.84
C ASP A 258 -3.12 12.38 6.65
N GLU A 259 -4.19 13.17 6.59
CA GLU A 259 -4.43 14.15 5.53
C GLU A 259 -3.30 15.20 5.39
N ASN A 260 -2.56 15.46 6.47
CA ASN A 260 -1.42 16.37 6.44
C ASN A 260 -0.17 15.74 5.80
N ARG A 261 -0.09 14.41 5.75
CA ARG A 261 1.06 13.66 5.25
C ARG A 261 0.80 12.95 3.93
N TYR A 262 -0.43 12.47 3.71
CA TYR A 262 -0.85 11.83 2.48
C TYR A 262 -2.04 12.56 1.89
N ARG A 263 -1.88 13.07 0.66
CA ARG A 263 -2.91 13.81 -0.03
C ARG A 263 -2.96 13.41 -1.50
N LEU A 264 -4.06 12.83 -1.92
CA LEU A 264 -4.36 12.59 -3.33
C LEU A 264 -4.59 13.90 -4.10
N GLY A 265 -5.14 14.91 -3.41
CA GLY A 265 -5.62 16.14 -4.00
C GLY A 265 -6.91 15.92 -4.80
N LYS A 266 -7.57 17.02 -5.19
CA LYS A 266 -8.82 16.96 -5.96
C LYS A 266 -8.65 16.24 -7.31
N VAL A 267 -7.54 16.50 -7.99
CA VAL A 267 -7.24 15.87 -9.29
C VAL A 267 -7.02 14.36 -9.12
N GLY A 268 -6.30 13.96 -8.08
CA GLY A 268 -6.06 12.54 -7.78
C GLY A 268 -7.36 11.81 -7.46
N ARG A 269 -8.20 12.37 -6.57
CA ARG A 269 -9.51 11.81 -6.22
C ARG A 269 -10.42 11.69 -7.44
N PHE A 270 -10.56 12.75 -8.23
CA PHE A 270 -11.34 12.73 -9.45
C PHE A 270 -10.88 11.64 -10.44
N ARG A 271 -9.56 11.49 -10.64
CA ARG A 271 -9.03 10.48 -11.56
C ARG A 271 -9.28 9.05 -11.09
N ILE A 272 -9.15 8.78 -9.78
CA ILE A 272 -9.44 7.47 -9.18
C ILE A 272 -10.93 7.17 -9.31
N ASN A 273 -11.80 8.07 -8.87
CA ASN A 273 -13.25 7.91 -8.98
C ASN A 273 -13.67 7.59 -10.43
N ARG A 274 -13.18 8.38 -11.38
CA ARG A 274 -13.50 8.17 -12.80
C ARG A 274 -12.95 6.84 -13.35
N LYS A 275 -11.77 6.40 -12.86
CA LYS A 275 -11.12 5.18 -13.37
C LYS A 275 -11.84 3.92 -12.90
N PHE A 276 -12.34 3.93 -11.69
CA PHE A 276 -12.96 2.78 -11.03
C PHE A 276 -14.47 2.91 -10.85
N ASP A 277 -15.09 3.97 -11.43
CA ASP A 277 -16.52 4.25 -11.31
C ASP A 277 -16.98 4.37 -9.85
N MET A 278 -16.17 5.07 -9.04
CA MET A 278 -16.41 5.28 -7.61
C MET A 278 -17.09 6.64 -7.38
N GLU A 279 -17.96 6.71 -6.37
CA GLU A 279 -18.68 7.92 -5.98
C GLU A 279 -18.17 8.52 -4.65
N ILE A 280 -16.87 8.42 -4.38
CA ILE A 280 -16.29 9.01 -3.18
C ILE A 280 -16.28 10.53 -3.33
N ASP A 281 -16.65 11.25 -2.26
CA ASP A 281 -16.69 12.70 -2.24
C ASP A 281 -15.31 13.32 -2.61
N GLU A 282 -15.32 14.34 -3.46
CA GLU A 282 -14.08 15.01 -3.91
C GLU A 282 -13.35 15.74 -2.78
N GLY A 283 -14.01 15.99 -1.66
CA GLY A 283 -13.40 16.55 -0.45
C GLY A 283 -12.53 15.54 0.30
N VAL A 284 -12.73 14.23 0.08
CA VAL A 284 -11.89 13.17 0.66
C VAL A 284 -10.57 13.09 -0.11
N MET A 285 -9.54 13.74 0.41
CA MET A 285 -8.25 13.89 -0.28
C MET A 285 -7.19 12.89 0.15
N HIS A 286 -7.44 12.08 1.17
CA HIS A 286 -6.57 10.98 1.58
C HIS A 286 -6.94 9.67 0.87
N ILE A 287 -6.05 8.69 0.92
CA ILE A 287 -6.34 7.35 0.42
C ILE A 287 -7.31 6.64 1.37
N ARG A 288 -8.23 5.86 0.80
CA ARG A 288 -9.13 4.98 1.56
C ARG A 288 -8.82 3.52 1.21
N PRO A 289 -9.19 2.56 2.07
CA PRO A 289 -9.01 1.14 1.76
C PRO A 289 -9.65 0.71 0.43
N GLU A 290 -10.76 1.34 0.04
CA GLU A 290 -11.51 1.06 -1.18
C GLU A 290 -10.78 1.55 -2.46
N ASP A 291 -9.84 2.48 -2.33
CA ASP A 291 -9.07 3.03 -3.45
C ASP A 291 -8.07 2.01 -4.02
#